data_3adce5cd556820f7dd5ef564bf04b4e4
#
_entry.id   3adce5cd556820f7dd5ef564bf04b4e4
#
_cell.length_a   1.000
_cell.length_b   1.000
_cell.length_c   1.000
_cell.angle_alpha   90.00
_cell.angle_beta   90.00
_cell.angle_gamma   90.00
#
_symmetry.space_group_name_H-M   'P 1'
#
loop_
_entity.id
_entity.type
_entity.pdbx_description
1 polymer ?
#
loop_
_entity_poly.entity_id
_entity_poly.type
_entity_poly.pdbx_seq_one_letter_code
_entity_poly.pdbx_strand_id
1 'polypeptide(L)'
;ILRLHTHLGKAVDLQEVLKMSNAYYKACPEFDRCNELIEKYWNTKQFEKCFEGHMELAEKGYPLAECQVGYFFYDGIGVEKDADKAFYWTQRAAEHGDRDGQFNLAYFYEEGIGTPVNMEKAKHWYKKAAEQNHDLAIQKCQDLNLGDEYRTRLTLPRTDACPGLHAAL
;
A
#
# COMPACT_ATOMS: atom_id res chain seq x y z
N ILE A 1 -8.42 5.40 0.66
CA ILE A 1 -7.32 4.44 0.50
C ILE A 1 -7.52 3.36 1.53
N LEU A 2 -7.77 2.15 1.06
CA LEU A 2 -8.02 1.00 1.90
C LEU A 2 -6.67 0.36 2.26
N ARG A 3 -6.48 0.06 3.53
CA ARG A 3 -5.26 -0.57 4.03
C ARG A 3 -5.56 -1.98 4.53
N LEU A 4 -4.62 -2.93 4.34
CA LEU A 4 -4.68 -4.30 4.86
C LEU A 4 -4.71 -4.42 6.41
N HIS A 5 -4.84 -3.32 7.12
CA HIS A 5 -4.66 -3.22 8.57
C HIS A 5 -5.71 -3.93 9.42
N THR A 6 -6.85 -4.29 8.85
CA THR A 6 -7.95 -4.93 9.57
C THR A 6 -7.61 -6.31 10.12
N HIS A 7 -6.56 -6.95 9.61
CA HIS A 7 -6.16 -8.29 10.04
C HIS A 7 -5.14 -8.32 11.19
N LEU A 8 -4.57 -7.18 11.59
CA LEU A 8 -3.60 -7.11 12.68
C LEU A 8 -4.21 -6.94 14.09
N GLY A 9 -5.52 -7.24 14.25
CA GLY A 9 -6.16 -7.41 15.56
C GLY A 9 -6.35 -6.16 16.41
N LYS A 10 -6.04 -4.97 15.92
CA LYS A 10 -6.39 -3.70 16.56
C LYS A 10 -7.49 -3.02 15.76
N ALA A 11 -8.61 -2.69 16.40
CA ALA A 11 -9.63 -1.82 15.84
C ALA A 11 -8.97 -0.45 15.54
N VAL A 12 -8.52 -0.27 14.32
CA VAL A 12 -7.97 1.01 13.87
C VAL A 12 -9.15 1.82 13.35
N ASP A 13 -9.30 3.03 13.87
CA ASP A 13 -10.29 3.95 13.37
C ASP A 13 -9.94 4.28 11.90
N LEU A 14 -10.77 3.76 10.98
CA LEU A 14 -10.63 3.98 9.55
C LEU A 14 -10.57 5.47 9.18
N GLN A 15 -11.25 6.32 9.93
CA GLN A 15 -11.25 7.77 9.73
C GLN A 15 -9.87 8.38 10.06
N GLU A 16 -9.24 7.93 11.13
CA GLU A 16 -7.93 8.41 11.55
C GLU A 16 -6.82 7.92 10.61
N VAL A 17 -6.89 6.66 10.18
CA VAL A 17 -6.00 6.08 9.16
C VAL A 17 -6.12 6.80 7.83
N LEU A 18 -7.33 7.11 7.37
CA LEU A 18 -7.57 7.91 6.17
C LEU A 18 -6.97 9.31 6.29
N LYS A 19 -7.10 9.95 7.45
CA LYS A 19 -6.60 11.30 7.69
C LYS A 19 -5.07 11.37 7.62
N MET A 20 -4.37 10.40 8.21
CA MET A 20 -2.90 10.32 8.19
C MET A 20 -2.37 9.93 6.81
N SER A 21 -3.04 9.02 6.13
CA SER A 21 -2.74 8.59 4.77
C SER A 21 -2.91 9.71 3.76
N ASN A 22 -3.98 10.50 3.89
CA ASN A 22 -4.30 11.59 2.99
C ASN A 22 -3.19 12.66 2.92
N ALA A 23 -2.50 12.92 4.03
CA ALA A 23 -1.38 13.87 4.04
C ALA A 23 -0.20 13.40 3.18
N TYR A 24 0.09 12.09 3.15
CA TYR A 24 1.18 11.51 2.35
C TYR A 24 0.84 11.50 0.86
N TYR A 25 -0.37 11.09 0.50
CA TYR A 25 -0.78 10.87 -0.89
C TYR A 25 -1.32 12.11 -1.60
N LYS A 26 -1.61 13.19 -0.86
CA LYS A 26 -2.19 14.43 -1.41
C LYS A 26 -1.40 15.04 -2.58
N ALA A 27 -0.11 14.72 -2.68
CA ALA A 27 0.74 15.17 -3.77
C ALA A 27 0.78 14.20 -4.96
N CYS A 28 0.16 13.02 -4.86
CA CYS A 28 0.14 12.03 -5.93
C CYS A 28 -0.93 12.40 -6.97
N PRO A 29 -0.60 12.49 -8.26
CA PRO A 29 -1.56 12.90 -9.30
C PRO A 29 -2.81 12.03 -9.38
N GLU A 30 -2.69 10.74 -9.04
CA GLU A 30 -3.78 9.78 -9.05
C GLU A 30 -4.61 9.77 -7.76
N PHE A 31 -4.18 10.49 -6.71
CA PHE A 31 -4.85 10.46 -5.41
C PHE A 31 -6.32 10.87 -5.51
N ASP A 32 -6.59 12.00 -6.14
CA ASP A 32 -7.95 12.51 -6.26
C ASP A 32 -8.84 11.54 -7.04
N ARG A 33 -8.33 10.93 -8.12
CA ARG A 33 -9.08 9.95 -8.91
C ARG A 33 -9.35 8.66 -8.15
N CYS A 34 -8.36 8.13 -7.43
CA CYS A 34 -8.56 6.96 -6.57
C CYS A 34 -9.57 7.25 -5.46
N ASN A 35 -9.51 8.44 -4.87
CA ASN A 35 -10.44 8.86 -3.82
C ASN A 35 -11.87 9.03 -4.37
N GLU A 36 -12.04 9.63 -5.55
CA GLU A 36 -13.35 9.73 -6.22
C GLU A 36 -13.97 8.35 -6.47
N LEU A 37 -13.17 7.36 -6.88
CA LEU A 37 -13.65 5.98 -7.06
C LEU A 37 -14.13 5.37 -5.75
N ILE A 38 -13.39 5.60 -4.66
CA ILE A 38 -13.78 5.14 -3.32
C ILE A 38 -15.08 5.84 -2.88
N GLU A 39 -15.14 7.16 -2.96
CA GLU A 39 -16.32 7.92 -2.54
C GLU A 39 -17.57 7.53 -3.36
N LYS A 40 -17.43 7.39 -4.66
CA LYS A 40 -18.54 7.12 -5.57
C LYS A 40 -19.03 5.68 -5.52
N TYR A 41 -18.12 4.73 -5.53
CA TYR A 41 -18.47 3.32 -5.71
C TYR A 41 -18.39 2.49 -4.44
N TRP A 42 -17.39 2.72 -3.58
CA TRP A 42 -17.25 2.00 -2.32
C TRP A 42 -18.41 2.28 -1.36
N ASN A 43 -18.73 3.54 -1.15
CA ASN A 43 -19.80 3.96 -0.24
C ASN A 43 -21.18 3.51 -0.72
N THR A 44 -21.36 3.27 -2.01
CA THR A 44 -22.59 2.76 -2.63
C THR A 44 -22.55 1.24 -2.85
N LYS A 45 -21.53 0.54 -2.34
CA LYS A 45 -21.32 -0.92 -2.47
C LYS A 45 -21.26 -1.43 -3.91
N GLN A 46 -20.85 -0.61 -4.85
CA GLN A 46 -20.59 -0.97 -6.24
C GLN A 46 -19.13 -1.40 -6.41
N PHE A 47 -18.74 -2.48 -5.72
CA PHE A 47 -17.35 -2.89 -5.58
C PHE A 47 -16.68 -3.30 -6.90
N GLU A 48 -17.42 -3.92 -7.83
CA GLU A 48 -16.91 -4.24 -9.15
C GLU A 48 -16.47 -3.00 -9.91
N LYS A 49 -17.29 -1.94 -9.92
CA LYS A 49 -16.93 -0.67 -10.58
C LYS A 49 -15.77 0.05 -9.88
N CYS A 50 -15.69 -0.07 -8.54
CA CYS A 50 -14.57 0.45 -7.81
C CYS A 50 -13.26 -0.25 -8.20
N PHE A 51 -13.29 -1.58 -8.30
CA PHE A 51 -12.18 -2.39 -8.76
C PHE A 51 -11.79 -2.03 -10.21
N GLU A 52 -12.74 -2.01 -11.14
CA GLU A 52 -12.51 -1.68 -12.56
C GLU A 52 -11.82 -0.32 -12.71
N GLY A 53 -12.31 0.70 -12.00
CA GLY A 53 -11.71 2.03 -12.06
C GLY A 53 -10.28 2.08 -11.51
N HIS A 54 -9.99 1.37 -10.43
CA HIS A 54 -8.62 1.26 -9.91
C HIS A 54 -7.72 0.45 -10.83
N MET A 55 -8.26 -0.61 -11.48
CA MET A 55 -7.52 -1.42 -12.44
C MET A 55 -7.06 -0.60 -13.64
N GLU A 56 -7.93 0.25 -14.20
CA GLU A 56 -7.55 1.16 -15.30
C GLU A 56 -6.39 2.09 -14.92
N LEU A 57 -6.36 2.57 -13.68
CA LEU A 57 -5.27 3.41 -13.18
C LEU A 57 -4.00 2.60 -12.90
N ALA A 58 -4.14 1.40 -12.34
CA ALA A 58 -3.01 0.51 -12.07
C ALA A 58 -2.31 0.05 -13.36
N GLU A 59 -3.06 -0.22 -14.42
CA GLU A 59 -2.51 -0.56 -15.74
C GLU A 59 -1.69 0.59 -16.35
N LYS A 60 -1.99 1.84 -15.98
CA LYS A 60 -1.20 3.03 -16.34
C LYS A 60 0.05 3.21 -15.48
N GLY A 61 0.27 2.34 -14.49
CA GLY A 61 1.45 2.36 -13.63
C GLY A 61 1.37 3.32 -12.44
N TYR A 62 0.16 3.69 -12.00
CA TYR A 62 0.00 4.52 -10.81
C TYR A 62 0.14 3.69 -9.53
N PRO A 63 1.19 3.93 -8.71
CA PRO A 63 1.54 3.06 -7.57
C PRO A 63 0.41 2.92 -6.55
N LEU A 64 -0.30 4.01 -6.26
CA LEU A 64 -1.44 3.98 -5.34
C LEU A 64 -2.57 3.08 -5.85
N ALA A 65 -2.88 3.15 -7.14
CA ALA A 65 -3.90 2.29 -7.74
C ALA A 65 -3.44 0.83 -7.78
N GLU A 66 -2.18 0.56 -8.07
CA GLU A 66 -1.59 -0.78 -8.01
C GLU A 66 -1.73 -1.39 -6.60
N CYS A 67 -1.46 -0.60 -5.56
CA CYS A 67 -1.64 -1.04 -4.17
C CYS A 67 -3.10 -1.37 -3.86
N GLN A 68 -4.06 -0.54 -4.33
CA GLN A 68 -5.49 -0.80 -4.15
C GLN A 68 -5.95 -2.06 -4.90
N VAL A 69 -5.49 -2.28 -6.12
CA VAL A 69 -5.80 -3.48 -6.90
C VAL A 69 -5.26 -4.73 -6.20
N GLY A 70 -4.05 -4.68 -5.66
CA GLY A 70 -3.50 -5.75 -4.83
C GLY A 70 -4.40 -6.09 -3.64
N TYR A 71 -4.91 -5.06 -2.96
CA TYR A 71 -5.84 -5.23 -1.85
C TYR A 71 -7.18 -5.85 -2.28
N PHE A 72 -7.75 -5.41 -3.42
CA PHE A 72 -9.00 -5.99 -3.93
C PHE A 72 -8.87 -7.48 -4.23
N PHE A 73 -7.77 -7.91 -4.85
CA PHE A 73 -7.51 -9.34 -5.08
C PHE A 73 -7.25 -10.10 -3.79
N TYR A 74 -6.59 -9.49 -2.80
CA TYR A 74 -6.32 -10.12 -1.52
C TYR A 74 -7.59 -10.42 -0.74
N ASP A 75 -8.52 -9.49 -0.68
CA ASP A 75 -9.78 -9.61 0.08
C ASP A 75 -10.96 -10.15 -0.74
N GLY A 76 -10.85 -10.18 -2.08
CA GLY A 76 -11.93 -10.59 -2.97
C GLY A 76 -13.05 -9.57 -3.04
N ILE A 77 -12.71 -8.28 -3.15
CA ILE A 77 -13.68 -7.18 -3.16
C ILE A 77 -13.91 -6.70 -4.59
N GLY A 78 -15.12 -6.91 -5.11
CA GLY A 78 -15.47 -6.57 -6.50
C GLY A 78 -14.76 -7.43 -7.55
N VAL A 79 -14.02 -8.43 -7.12
CA VAL A 79 -13.27 -9.39 -7.94
C VAL A 79 -13.10 -10.69 -7.15
N GLU A 80 -12.92 -11.81 -7.82
CA GLU A 80 -12.59 -13.06 -7.17
C GLU A 80 -11.23 -12.97 -6.45
N LYS A 81 -11.18 -13.51 -5.23
CA LYS A 81 -9.95 -13.55 -4.42
C LYS A 81 -8.86 -14.34 -5.13
N ASP A 82 -7.67 -13.75 -5.26
CA ASP A 82 -6.55 -14.33 -5.97
C ASP A 82 -5.23 -13.85 -5.33
N ALA A 83 -4.58 -14.76 -4.59
CA ALA A 83 -3.36 -14.43 -3.85
C ALA A 83 -2.17 -14.12 -4.77
N ASP A 84 -2.09 -14.78 -5.93
CA ASP A 84 -0.99 -14.57 -6.89
C ASP A 84 -1.11 -13.18 -7.54
N LYS A 85 -2.32 -12.78 -7.93
CA LYS A 85 -2.56 -11.43 -8.45
C LYS A 85 -2.42 -10.37 -7.38
N ALA A 86 -2.86 -10.65 -6.14
CA ALA A 86 -2.64 -9.76 -5.01
C ALA A 86 -1.15 -9.48 -4.81
N PHE A 87 -0.33 -10.55 -4.79
CA PHE A 87 1.12 -10.43 -4.70
C PHE A 87 1.72 -9.63 -5.86
N TYR A 88 1.34 -9.96 -7.09
CA TYR A 88 1.84 -9.30 -8.30
C TYR A 88 1.63 -7.77 -8.25
N TRP A 89 0.38 -7.33 -8.00
CA TRP A 89 0.06 -5.91 -7.98
C TRP A 89 0.67 -5.17 -6.79
N THR A 90 0.70 -5.83 -5.61
CA THR A 90 1.36 -5.28 -4.42
C THR A 90 2.87 -5.13 -4.62
N GLN A 91 3.51 -6.08 -5.29
CA GLN A 91 4.93 -6.00 -5.62
C GLN A 91 5.22 -4.82 -6.56
N ARG A 92 4.41 -4.62 -7.59
CA ARG A 92 4.55 -3.47 -8.50
C ARG A 92 4.43 -2.15 -7.74
N ALA A 93 3.40 -2.01 -6.90
CA ALA A 93 3.21 -0.81 -6.08
C ALA A 93 4.42 -0.52 -5.18
N ALA A 94 4.95 -1.55 -4.53
CA ALA A 94 6.13 -1.45 -3.67
C ALA A 94 7.39 -1.04 -4.45
N GLU A 95 7.62 -1.63 -5.61
CA GLU A 95 8.75 -1.32 -6.50
C GLU A 95 8.65 0.10 -7.07
N HIS A 96 7.43 0.59 -7.35
CA HIS A 96 7.15 1.96 -7.76
C HIS A 96 7.15 2.96 -6.59
N GLY A 97 7.49 2.51 -5.38
CA GLY A 97 7.73 3.36 -4.22
C GLY A 97 6.51 3.66 -3.35
N ASP A 98 5.35 3.03 -3.60
CA ASP A 98 4.20 3.18 -2.70
C ASP A 98 4.52 2.61 -1.31
N ARG A 99 4.40 3.44 -0.27
CA ARG A 99 4.78 3.02 1.09
C ARG A 99 3.85 1.97 1.68
N ASP A 100 2.55 2.03 1.36
CA ASP A 100 1.58 1.04 1.81
C ASP A 100 1.78 -0.27 1.03
N GLY A 101 2.10 -0.18 -0.28
CA GLY A 101 2.53 -1.32 -1.10
C GLY A 101 3.78 -1.99 -0.54
N GLN A 102 4.76 -1.22 -0.08
CA GLN A 102 5.98 -1.76 0.55
C GLN A 102 5.66 -2.49 1.87
N PHE A 103 4.78 -1.93 2.70
CA PHE A 103 4.33 -2.59 3.93
C PHE A 103 3.56 -3.87 3.62
N ASN A 104 2.62 -3.82 2.67
CA ASN A 104 1.81 -4.97 2.28
C ASN A 104 2.67 -6.09 1.67
N LEU A 105 3.66 -5.74 0.84
CA LEU A 105 4.59 -6.71 0.27
C LEU A 105 5.44 -7.39 1.36
N ALA A 106 5.87 -6.64 2.37
CA ALA A 106 6.56 -7.20 3.52
C ALA A 106 5.68 -8.22 4.24
N TYR A 107 4.42 -7.87 4.49
CA TYR A 107 3.43 -8.76 5.10
C TYR A 107 3.19 -10.02 4.25
N PHE A 108 3.11 -9.89 2.92
CA PHE A 108 2.94 -11.04 2.02
C PHE A 108 4.13 -11.99 2.07
N TYR A 109 5.37 -11.47 2.18
CA TYR A 109 6.54 -12.32 2.40
C TYR A 109 6.58 -12.94 3.81
N GLU A 110 6.08 -12.25 4.83
CA GLU A 110 5.99 -12.78 6.20
C GLU A 110 5.01 -13.96 6.28
N GLU A 111 3.83 -13.82 5.67
CA GLU A 111 2.74 -14.80 5.76
C GLU A 111 2.72 -15.82 4.62
N GLY A 112 3.50 -15.63 3.56
CA GLY A 112 3.49 -16.52 2.40
C GLY A 112 2.26 -16.36 1.51
N ILE A 113 1.77 -15.12 1.32
CA ILE A 113 0.59 -14.83 0.51
C ILE A 113 1.01 -14.64 -0.95
N GLY A 114 0.60 -15.54 -1.85
CA GLY A 114 0.98 -15.54 -3.26
C GLY A 114 2.50 -15.72 -3.49
N THR A 115 3.26 -16.09 -2.45
CA THR A 115 4.71 -16.29 -2.49
C THR A 115 5.13 -17.18 -1.33
N PRO A 116 6.24 -17.92 -1.43
CA PRO A 116 6.81 -18.59 -0.26
C PRO A 116 7.20 -17.61 0.84
N VAL A 117 7.05 -18.01 2.11
CA VAL A 117 7.50 -17.24 3.27
C VAL A 117 8.99 -16.87 3.12
N ASN A 118 9.31 -15.59 3.31
CA ASN A 118 10.67 -15.09 3.24
C ASN A 118 10.87 -13.91 4.21
N MET A 119 11.31 -14.20 5.42
CA MET A 119 11.50 -13.20 6.48
C MET A 119 12.57 -12.16 6.14
N GLU A 120 13.62 -12.50 5.38
CA GLU A 120 14.64 -11.53 5.00
C GLU A 120 14.10 -10.48 4.02
N LYS A 121 13.28 -10.90 3.05
CA LYS A 121 12.57 -9.96 2.17
C LYS A 121 11.52 -9.16 2.94
N ALA A 122 10.78 -9.78 3.86
CA ALA A 122 9.82 -9.08 4.72
C ALA A 122 10.49 -7.95 5.51
N LYS A 123 11.59 -8.24 6.20
CA LYS A 123 12.38 -7.25 6.95
C LYS A 123 12.88 -6.10 6.06
N HIS A 124 13.36 -6.42 4.86
CA HIS A 124 13.81 -5.42 3.90
C HIS A 124 12.69 -4.44 3.53
N TRP A 125 11.52 -4.95 3.18
CA TRP A 125 10.40 -4.12 2.76
C TRP A 125 9.75 -3.36 3.93
N TYR A 126 9.72 -3.94 5.15
CA TYR A 126 9.31 -3.20 6.36
C TYR A 126 10.21 -1.99 6.62
N LYS A 127 11.55 -2.16 6.50
CA LYS A 127 12.48 -1.03 6.63
C LYS A 127 12.21 0.04 5.57
N LYS A 128 11.99 -0.34 4.32
CA LYS A 128 11.66 0.62 3.25
C LYS A 128 10.37 1.40 3.51
N ALA A 129 9.33 0.76 3.97
CA ALA A 129 8.10 1.43 4.35
C ALA A 129 8.30 2.34 5.59
N ALA A 130 9.08 1.89 6.57
CA ALA A 130 9.42 2.69 7.75
C ALA A 130 10.23 3.93 7.40
N GLU A 131 11.17 3.86 6.45
CA GLU A 131 11.90 5.01 5.89
C GLU A 131 10.95 6.06 5.27
N GLN A 132 9.76 5.66 4.89
CA GLN A 132 8.69 6.51 4.37
C GLN A 132 7.67 6.94 5.44
N ASN A 133 7.98 6.82 6.72
CA ASN A 133 7.07 7.15 7.84
C ASN A 133 5.77 6.32 7.86
N HIS A 134 5.84 5.05 7.49
CA HIS A 134 4.70 4.15 7.65
C HIS A 134 4.65 3.64 9.09
N ASP A 135 3.68 4.08 9.88
CA ASP A 135 3.62 3.86 11.33
C ASP A 135 3.70 2.37 11.72
N LEU A 136 2.95 1.51 11.04
CA LEU A 136 2.98 0.08 11.32
C LEU A 136 4.30 -0.59 10.89
N ALA A 137 4.94 -0.07 9.84
CA ALA A 137 6.25 -0.57 9.46
C ALA A 137 7.31 -0.20 10.50
N ILE A 138 7.22 1.00 11.06
CA ILE A 138 8.06 1.43 12.18
C ILE A 138 7.86 0.50 13.39
N GLN A 139 6.59 0.22 13.75
CA GLN A 139 6.28 -0.70 14.83
C GLN A 139 6.82 -2.12 14.53
N LYS A 140 6.63 -2.65 13.34
CA LYS A 140 7.19 -3.95 12.93
C LYS A 140 8.71 -3.98 12.98
N CYS A 141 9.41 -2.91 12.57
CA CYS A 141 10.86 -2.83 12.69
C CYS A 141 11.32 -2.88 14.16
N GLN A 142 10.59 -2.24 15.07
CA GLN A 142 10.86 -2.31 16.52
C GLN A 142 10.62 -3.72 17.06
N ASP A 143 9.48 -4.33 16.75
CA ASP A 143 9.11 -5.67 17.22
C ASP A 143 10.11 -6.74 16.74
N LEU A 144 10.66 -6.56 15.54
CA LEU A 144 11.65 -7.45 14.94
C LEU A 144 13.11 -7.07 15.28
N ASN A 145 13.34 -6.04 16.11
CA ASN A 145 14.66 -5.53 16.48
C ASN A 145 15.59 -5.24 15.26
N LEU A 146 15.05 -4.61 14.23
CA LEU A 146 15.78 -4.36 12.98
C LEU A 146 16.75 -3.17 13.02
N GLY A 147 17.00 -2.60 14.20
CA GLY A 147 17.79 -1.39 14.38
C GLY A 147 17.00 -0.11 14.07
N ASP A 148 17.61 1.05 14.30
CA ASP A 148 16.99 2.37 14.15
C ASP A 148 17.49 3.12 12.91
N GLU A 149 18.16 2.46 11.99
CA GLU A 149 18.77 3.07 10.78
C GLU A 149 17.74 3.79 9.89
N TYR A 150 16.50 3.31 9.86
CA TYR A 150 15.40 3.95 9.15
C TYR A 150 15.00 5.30 9.73
N ARG A 151 15.29 5.57 11.03
CA ARG A 151 14.95 6.83 11.71
C ARG A 151 15.80 8.02 11.23
N THR A 152 17.00 7.78 10.77
CA THR A 152 17.91 8.83 10.32
C THR A 152 17.39 9.55 9.06
N ARG A 153 16.50 8.93 8.30
CA ARG A 153 15.87 9.50 7.10
C ARG A 153 14.58 10.27 7.40
N LEU A 154 14.01 10.11 8.59
CA LEU A 154 12.76 10.76 9.02
C LEU A 154 12.88 12.30 9.17
N THR A 155 14.10 12.85 9.21
CA THR A 155 14.33 14.27 9.45
C THR A 155 14.33 15.14 8.20
N LEU A 156 14.24 14.55 7.01
CA LEU A 156 14.19 15.30 5.76
C LEU A 156 12.73 15.53 5.33
N PRO A 157 12.30 16.78 5.15
CA PRO A 157 11.01 17.04 4.52
C PRO A 157 11.06 16.47 3.10
N ARG A 158 10.14 15.56 2.78
CA ARG A 158 10.05 14.99 1.44
C ARG A 158 9.55 16.06 0.48
N THR A 159 10.40 16.44 -0.45
CA THR A 159 10.04 17.30 -1.58
C THR A 159 9.59 16.49 -2.80
N ASP A 160 9.75 15.16 -2.77
CA ASP A 160 9.51 14.30 -3.93
C ASP A 160 8.28 13.44 -3.69
N ALA A 161 7.15 13.95 -4.18
CA ALA A 161 5.93 13.18 -4.29
C ALA A 161 6.09 12.10 -5.38
N CYS A 162 5.75 10.85 -5.07
CA CYS A 162 5.66 9.71 -5.99
C CYS A 162 6.87 9.52 -6.94
N PRO A 163 7.93 8.79 -6.51
CA PRO A 163 9.09 8.52 -7.36
C PRO A 163 8.79 7.75 -8.66
N GLY A 164 7.62 7.12 -8.77
CA GLY A 164 7.26 6.29 -9.92
C GLY A 164 6.82 7.03 -11.18
N LEU A 165 6.50 8.33 -11.09
CA LEU A 165 5.93 9.05 -12.23
C LEU A 165 6.99 9.55 -13.24
N HIS A 166 8.26 9.59 -12.88
CA HIS A 166 9.32 10.07 -13.78
C HIS A 166 9.84 9.02 -14.75
N ALA A 167 9.43 7.77 -14.63
CA ALA A 167 9.86 6.68 -15.53
C ALA A 167 8.88 6.38 -16.67
N ALA A 168 7.75 7.08 -16.75
CA ALA A 168 6.66 6.80 -17.73
C ALA A 168 6.36 7.98 -18.67
N LEU A 169 7.25 8.99 -18.78
CA LEU A 169 7.17 10.05 -19.80
C LEU A 169 8.31 9.95 -20.81
#